data_daf4dcd1a5c70e0b980e9b1fb2acb05f
#
_entry.id   daf4dcd1a5c70e0b980e9b1fb2acb05f
#
_cell.length_a   1.000
_cell.length_b   1.000
_cell.length_c   1.000
_cell.angle_alpha   90.00
_cell.angle_beta   90.00
_cell.angle_gamma   90.00
#
_symmetry.space_group_name_H-M   'P 1'
#
loop_
_entity.id
_entity.type
_entity.pdbx_description
1 polymer ?
#
loop_
_entity_poly.entity_id
_entity_poly.type
_entity_poly.pdbx_seq_one_letter_code
_entity_poly.pdbx_strand_id
1 'polypeptide(L)'
;VGAVNIVSTLVMVVADKGADVAILRTMGASRGSIMRIFVVQGLVAGFVGTLVGALLGTLLAANIADISLIVERIINSLAGGSNRYFISHLRTQIDWGEVGLVCLAALAISFVATLYPAYRASKIQAAEVLRYE
;
A
#
# COMPACT_ATOMS: atom_id res chain seq x y z
N VAL A 1 7.55 3.57 -3.09
CA VAL A 1 6.39 4.25 -3.72
C VAL A 1 5.11 4.01 -2.93
N GLY A 2 4.75 2.77 -2.60
CA GLY A 2 3.53 2.45 -1.85
C GLY A 2 3.47 3.10 -0.47
N ALA A 3 4.57 3.08 0.30
CA ALA A 3 4.64 3.71 1.61
C ALA A 3 4.42 5.23 1.54
N VAL A 4 5.01 5.90 0.55
CA VAL A 4 4.82 7.34 0.32
C VAL A 4 3.38 7.66 -0.05
N ASN A 5 2.75 6.80 -0.86
CA ASN A 5 1.35 6.96 -1.24
C ASN A 5 0.41 6.80 -0.03
N ILE A 6 0.67 5.80 0.84
CA ILE A 6 -0.08 5.62 2.09
C ILE A 6 0.05 6.86 2.98
N VAL A 7 1.26 7.38 3.17
CA VAL A 7 1.49 8.60 3.98
C VAL A 7 0.74 9.79 3.40
N SER A 8 0.85 10.02 2.08
CA SER A 8 0.18 11.14 1.41
C SER A 8 -1.35 11.06 1.54
N THR A 9 -1.91 9.88 1.29
CA THR A 9 -3.36 9.66 1.39
C THR A 9 -3.85 9.84 2.82
N LEU A 10 -3.14 9.29 3.81
CA LEU A 10 -3.53 9.44 5.22
C LEU A 10 -3.37 10.88 5.71
N VAL A 11 -2.35 11.61 5.27
CA VAL A 11 -2.20 13.05 5.60
C VAL A 11 -3.37 13.84 5.02
N MET A 12 -3.79 13.55 3.79
CA MET A 12 -4.94 14.20 3.17
C MET A 12 -6.24 13.87 3.92
N VAL A 13 -6.47 12.58 4.24
CA VAL A 13 -7.63 12.16 5.04
C VAL A 13 -7.65 12.82 6.42
N VAL A 14 -6.50 12.96 7.07
CA VAL A 14 -6.40 13.67 8.35
C VAL A 14 -6.76 15.15 8.20
N ALA A 15 -6.34 15.79 7.11
CA ALA A 15 -6.68 17.18 6.84
C ALA A 15 -8.18 17.37 6.59
N ASP A 16 -8.78 16.51 5.75
CA ASP A 16 -10.20 16.54 5.42
C ASP A 16 -11.10 16.20 6.64
N LYS A 17 -10.62 15.30 7.51
CA LYS A 17 -11.32 14.86 8.72
C LYS A 17 -10.94 15.67 9.98
N GLY A 18 -10.21 16.76 9.82
CA GLY A 18 -9.76 17.59 10.95
C GLY A 18 -10.92 18.10 11.80
N ALA A 19 -12.03 18.54 11.18
CA ALA A 19 -13.23 18.96 11.87
C ALA A 19 -13.88 17.82 12.68
N ASP A 20 -14.01 16.64 12.11
CA ASP A 20 -14.57 15.46 12.79
C ASP A 20 -13.71 15.04 13.98
N VAL A 21 -12.38 15.09 13.84
CA VAL A 21 -11.42 14.83 14.91
C VAL A 21 -11.55 15.87 16.03
N ALA A 22 -11.73 17.14 15.67
CA ALA A 22 -11.96 18.22 16.64
C ALA A 22 -13.25 18.01 17.44
N ILE A 23 -14.34 17.61 16.79
CA ILE A 23 -15.62 17.28 17.44
C ILE A 23 -15.45 16.10 18.40
N LEU A 24 -14.79 15.02 17.98
CA LEU A 24 -14.51 13.88 18.86
C LEU A 24 -13.72 14.28 20.10
N ARG A 25 -12.77 15.20 19.96
CA ARG A 25 -11.98 15.71 21.09
C ARG A 25 -12.80 16.59 22.04
N THR A 26 -13.72 17.41 21.53
CA THR A 26 -14.61 18.19 22.37
C THR A 26 -15.58 17.29 23.15
N MET A 27 -15.94 16.12 22.60
CA MET A 27 -16.73 15.10 23.29
C MET A 27 -15.94 14.26 24.30
N GLY A 28 -14.65 14.55 24.51
CA GLY A 28 -13.82 13.88 25.51
C GLY A 28 -12.94 12.73 24.97
N ALA A 29 -12.83 12.57 23.66
CA ALA A 29 -11.92 11.55 23.10
C ALA A 29 -10.46 11.90 23.41
N SER A 30 -9.71 10.92 23.93
CA SER A 30 -8.29 11.10 24.23
C SER A 30 -7.45 11.09 22.95
N ARG A 31 -6.27 11.70 23.00
CA ARG A 31 -5.29 11.65 21.89
C ARG A 31 -4.98 10.22 21.47
N GLY A 32 -4.89 9.31 22.44
CA GLY A 32 -4.63 7.90 22.18
C GLY A 32 -5.76 7.19 21.44
N SER A 33 -7.03 7.56 21.70
CA SER A 33 -8.18 7.01 21.00
C SER A 33 -8.16 7.40 19.53
N ILE A 34 -7.87 8.66 19.22
CA ILE A 34 -7.77 9.15 17.84
C ILE A 34 -6.61 8.46 17.12
N MET A 35 -5.45 8.36 17.75
CA MET A 35 -4.29 7.68 17.19
C MET A 35 -4.61 6.21 16.86
N ARG A 36 -5.31 5.49 17.75
CA ARG A 36 -5.70 4.10 17.53
C ARG A 36 -6.59 3.93 16.30
N ILE A 37 -7.53 4.83 16.07
CA ILE A 37 -8.42 4.79 14.91
C ILE A 37 -7.61 4.84 13.61
N PHE A 38 -6.68 5.77 13.48
CA PHE A 38 -5.85 5.90 12.28
C PHE A 38 -4.86 4.74 12.12
N VAL A 39 -4.29 4.24 13.22
CA VAL A 39 -3.40 3.07 13.17
C VAL A 39 -4.16 1.83 12.73
N VAL A 40 -5.35 1.57 13.28
CA VAL A 40 -6.19 0.43 12.88
C VAL A 40 -6.59 0.53 11.41
N GLN A 41 -7.00 1.72 10.95
CA GLN A 41 -7.32 1.95 9.54
C GLN A 41 -6.13 1.64 8.62
N GLY A 42 -4.95 2.12 8.97
CA GLY A 42 -3.73 1.87 8.19
C GLY A 42 -3.30 0.40 8.23
N LEU A 43 -3.44 -0.28 9.37
CA LEU A 43 -3.17 -1.72 9.48
C LEU A 43 -4.12 -2.54 8.61
N VAL A 44 -5.43 -2.25 8.65
CA VAL A 44 -6.41 -2.95 7.81
C VAL A 44 -6.10 -2.73 6.33
N ALA A 45 -5.83 -1.49 5.92
CA ALA A 45 -5.47 -1.19 4.53
C ALA A 45 -4.17 -1.90 4.11
N GLY A 46 -3.14 -1.89 4.96
CA GLY A 46 -1.87 -2.59 4.73
C GLY A 46 -2.04 -4.09 4.62
N PHE A 47 -2.84 -4.68 5.50
CA PHE A 47 -3.11 -6.12 5.49
C PHE A 47 -3.87 -6.56 4.24
N VAL A 48 -4.96 -5.88 3.91
CA VAL A 48 -5.75 -6.15 2.69
C VAL A 48 -4.90 -5.95 1.45
N GLY A 49 -4.14 -4.84 1.37
CA GLY A 49 -3.23 -4.56 0.26
C GLY A 49 -2.16 -5.64 0.09
N THR A 50 -1.57 -6.12 1.19
CA THR A 50 -0.56 -7.19 1.16
C THR A 50 -1.17 -8.51 0.70
N LEU A 51 -2.37 -8.88 1.18
CA LEU A 51 -3.06 -10.10 0.73
C LEU A 51 -3.39 -10.06 -0.75
N VAL A 52 -4.01 -8.98 -1.21
CA VAL A 52 -4.37 -8.81 -2.64
C VAL A 52 -3.10 -8.80 -3.50
N GLY A 53 -2.07 -8.08 -3.07
CA GLY A 53 -0.78 -8.03 -3.76
C GLY A 53 -0.10 -9.39 -3.84
N ALA A 54 -0.09 -10.15 -2.76
CA ALA A 54 0.47 -11.51 -2.74
C ALA A 54 -0.31 -12.46 -3.66
N LEU A 55 -1.64 -12.42 -3.62
CA LEU A 55 -2.48 -13.25 -4.50
C LEU A 55 -2.25 -12.90 -5.97
N LEU A 56 -2.33 -11.64 -6.34
CA LEU A 56 -2.13 -11.20 -7.73
C LEU A 56 -0.69 -11.46 -8.18
N GLY A 57 0.30 -11.19 -7.33
CA GLY A 57 1.71 -11.43 -7.62
C GLY A 57 2.02 -12.90 -7.87
N THR A 58 1.51 -13.79 -7.03
CA THR A 58 1.70 -15.25 -7.22
C THR A 58 0.95 -15.78 -8.43
N LEU A 59 -0.26 -15.29 -8.70
CA LEU A 59 -1.00 -15.64 -9.92
C LEU A 59 -0.26 -15.21 -11.19
N LEU A 60 0.26 -13.98 -11.21
CA LEU A 60 1.06 -13.48 -12.33
C LEU A 60 2.36 -14.28 -12.50
N ALA A 61 3.07 -14.58 -11.40
CA ALA A 61 4.29 -15.35 -11.42
C ALA A 61 4.05 -16.79 -11.93
N ALA A 62 2.94 -17.41 -11.55
CA ALA A 62 2.58 -18.76 -12.02
C ALA A 62 2.27 -18.79 -13.53
N ASN A 63 1.75 -17.70 -14.07
CA ASN A 63 1.36 -17.60 -15.49
C ASN A 63 2.40 -16.85 -16.35
N ILE A 64 3.55 -16.48 -15.79
CA ILE A 64 4.54 -15.64 -16.49
C ILE A 64 5.09 -16.35 -17.75
N ALA A 65 5.18 -17.67 -17.74
CA ALA A 65 5.62 -18.45 -18.88
C ALA A 65 4.65 -18.28 -20.08
N ASP A 66 3.35 -18.37 -19.83
CA ASP A 66 2.33 -18.19 -20.85
C ASP A 66 2.25 -16.74 -21.32
N ILE A 67 2.35 -15.79 -20.38
CA ILE A 67 2.38 -14.36 -20.69
C ILE A 67 3.60 -14.01 -21.55
N SER A 68 4.77 -14.55 -21.23
CA SER A 68 5.99 -14.32 -22.00
C SER A 68 5.87 -14.82 -23.44
N LEU A 69 5.23 -15.97 -23.67
CA LEU A 69 4.97 -16.51 -25.02
C LEU A 69 4.03 -15.61 -25.82
N ILE A 70 3.01 -15.04 -25.19
CA ILE A 70 2.07 -14.11 -25.84
C ILE A 70 2.80 -12.81 -26.23
N VAL A 71 3.58 -12.27 -25.30
CA VAL A 71 4.36 -11.05 -25.53
C VAL A 71 5.39 -11.25 -26.66
N GLU A 72 6.08 -12.41 -26.66
CA GLU A 72 7.02 -12.76 -27.72
C GLU A 72 6.32 -12.85 -29.10
N ARG A 73 5.13 -13.46 -29.18
CA ARG A 73 4.36 -13.50 -30.43
C ARG A 73 3.99 -12.10 -30.93
N ILE A 74 3.56 -11.23 -30.02
CA ILE A 74 3.20 -9.85 -30.38
C ILE A 74 4.43 -9.08 -30.86
N ILE A 75 5.55 -9.18 -30.17
CA ILE A 75 6.80 -8.50 -30.56
C ILE A 75 7.31 -9.04 -31.90
N ASN A 76 7.29 -10.35 -32.10
CA ASN A 76 7.74 -10.95 -33.35
C ASN A 76 6.83 -10.57 -34.53
N SER A 77 5.53 -10.41 -34.30
CA SER A 77 4.60 -9.95 -35.37
C SER A 77 4.80 -8.48 -35.74
N LEU A 78 5.20 -7.66 -34.78
CA LEU A 78 5.43 -6.22 -34.97
C LEU A 78 6.84 -5.89 -35.47
N ALA A 79 7.85 -6.66 -35.06
CA ALA A 79 9.26 -6.38 -35.33
C ALA A 79 9.85 -7.13 -36.54
N GLY A 80 9.04 -7.93 -37.27
CA GLY A 80 9.47 -8.56 -38.53
C GLY A 80 10.57 -9.60 -38.42
N GLY A 81 10.69 -10.29 -37.29
CA GLY A 81 11.49 -11.54 -37.20
C GLY A 81 12.87 -11.41 -36.57
N SER A 82 13.24 -12.45 -35.92
CA SER A 82 14.59 -12.96 -35.57
C SER A 82 15.29 -12.51 -34.29
N ASN A 83 14.59 -12.18 -33.23
CA ASN A 83 15.21 -12.18 -31.89
C ASN A 83 14.62 -13.29 -30.99
N ARG A 84 14.92 -14.54 -31.30
CA ARG A 84 14.50 -15.73 -30.54
C ARG A 84 15.23 -15.92 -29.19
N TYR A 85 16.03 -14.99 -28.71
CA TYR A 85 17.01 -15.28 -27.67
C TYR A 85 16.73 -14.67 -26.30
N PHE A 86 15.66 -13.89 -26.13
CA PHE A 86 15.59 -13.09 -24.91
C PHE A 86 14.71 -13.65 -23.77
N ILE A 87 13.76 -14.54 -24.04
CA ILE A 87 12.76 -14.89 -23.02
C ILE A 87 12.73 -16.38 -22.64
N SER A 88 13.44 -17.25 -23.38
CA SER A 88 13.37 -18.72 -23.18
C SER A 88 13.97 -19.26 -21.86
N HIS A 89 14.54 -18.42 -21.01
CA HIS A 89 15.17 -18.83 -19.75
C HIS A 89 14.52 -18.24 -18.47
N LEU A 90 13.37 -17.59 -18.56
CA LEU A 90 12.64 -17.17 -17.36
C LEU A 90 11.91 -18.36 -16.73
N ARG A 91 12.68 -19.27 -16.17
CA ARG A 91 12.13 -20.34 -15.32
C ARG A 91 11.87 -19.72 -13.95
N THR A 92 10.70 -19.15 -13.77
CA THR A 92 10.29 -18.57 -12.51
C THR A 92 9.98 -19.70 -11.53
N GLN A 93 10.86 -19.92 -10.57
CA GLN A 93 10.55 -20.74 -9.41
C GLN A 93 10.00 -19.79 -8.33
N ILE A 94 8.78 -20.05 -7.89
CA ILE A 94 8.18 -19.29 -6.81
C ILE A 94 8.80 -19.82 -5.51
N ASP A 95 9.64 -19.01 -4.87
CA ASP A 95 10.13 -19.31 -3.53
C ASP A 95 9.16 -18.74 -2.49
N TRP A 96 8.46 -19.63 -1.83
CA TRP A 96 7.48 -19.25 -0.79
C TRP A 96 8.12 -18.53 0.41
N GLY A 97 9.41 -18.77 0.66
CA GLY A 97 10.18 -18.06 1.69
C GLY A 97 10.36 -16.59 1.32
N GLU A 98 10.71 -16.30 0.08
CA GLU A 98 10.84 -14.93 -0.42
C GLU A 98 9.49 -14.21 -0.41
N VAL A 99 8.42 -14.86 -0.85
CA VAL A 99 7.06 -14.30 -0.81
C VAL A 99 6.68 -13.92 0.62
N GLY A 100 6.92 -14.82 1.58
CA GLY A 100 6.66 -14.55 2.99
C GLY A 100 7.46 -13.38 3.54
N LEU A 101 8.75 -13.29 3.20
CA LEU A 101 9.63 -12.20 3.62
C LEU A 101 9.17 -10.85 3.05
N VAL A 102 8.81 -10.82 1.76
CA VAL A 102 8.31 -9.60 1.11
C VAL A 102 6.98 -9.16 1.72
N CYS A 103 6.05 -10.09 2.01
CA CYS A 103 4.80 -9.77 2.68
C CYS A 103 5.02 -9.18 4.08
N LEU A 104 5.96 -9.75 4.84
CA LEU A 104 6.30 -9.29 6.16
C LEU A 104 6.95 -7.90 6.14
N ALA A 105 7.87 -7.67 5.19
CA ALA A 105 8.47 -6.36 4.96
C ALA A 105 7.42 -5.32 4.55
N ALA A 106 6.48 -5.67 3.65
CA ALA A 106 5.41 -4.79 3.23
C ALA A 106 4.50 -4.38 4.41
N LEU A 107 4.14 -5.33 5.28
CA LEU A 107 3.36 -5.05 6.49
C LEU A 107 4.13 -4.15 7.47
N ALA A 108 5.42 -4.41 7.68
CA ALA A 108 6.25 -3.58 8.55
C ALA A 108 6.36 -2.13 8.03
N ILE A 109 6.61 -1.96 6.74
CA ILE A 109 6.68 -0.63 6.10
C ILE A 109 5.32 0.08 6.19
N SER A 110 4.22 -0.62 5.92
CA SER A 110 2.86 -0.06 6.04
C SER A 110 2.56 0.40 7.46
N PHE A 111 2.97 -0.38 8.46
CA PHE A 111 2.82 -0.02 9.87
C PHE A 111 3.60 1.26 10.20
N VAL A 112 4.88 1.32 9.85
CA VAL A 112 5.73 2.49 10.09
C VAL A 112 5.19 3.73 9.37
N ALA A 113 4.78 3.57 8.09
CA ALA A 113 4.19 4.65 7.30
C ALA A 113 2.90 5.22 7.90
N THR A 114 2.14 4.40 8.63
CA THR A 114 0.89 4.80 9.28
C THR A 114 1.12 5.57 10.59
N LEU A 115 2.24 5.33 11.27
CA LEU A 115 2.53 5.96 12.56
C LEU A 115 2.67 7.49 12.45
N TYR A 116 3.32 7.97 11.40
CA TYR A 116 3.55 9.41 11.22
C TYR A 116 2.24 10.22 11.09
N PRO A 117 1.32 9.90 10.16
CA PRO A 117 0.06 10.63 10.04
C PRO A 117 -0.85 10.42 11.26
N ALA A 118 -0.85 9.22 11.88
CA ALA A 118 -1.60 8.95 13.09
C ALA A 118 -1.13 9.84 14.27
N TYR A 119 0.18 10.00 14.43
CA TYR A 119 0.75 10.89 15.42
C TYR A 119 0.38 12.36 15.14
N ARG A 120 0.45 12.79 13.89
CA ARG A 120 0.05 14.15 13.50
C ARG A 120 -1.44 14.40 13.76
N ALA A 121 -2.31 13.44 13.42
CA ALA A 121 -3.75 13.52 13.70
C ALA A 121 -4.04 13.66 15.20
N SER A 122 -3.30 12.96 16.05
CA SER A 122 -3.47 13.04 17.51
C SER A 122 -3.10 14.39 18.10
N LYS A 123 -2.30 15.21 17.41
CA LYS A 123 -1.86 16.53 17.83
C LYS A 123 -2.80 17.68 17.43
N ILE A 124 -3.80 17.42 16.57
CA ILE A 124 -4.76 18.45 16.16
C ILE A 124 -5.48 19.01 17.41
N GLN A 125 -5.37 20.30 17.61
CA GLN A 125 -6.06 21.00 18.71
C GLN A 125 -7.42 21.47 18.21
N ALA A 126 -8.49 21.14 18.95
CA ALA A 126 -9.86 21.55 18.62
C ALA A 126 -10.01 23.07 18.49
N ALA A 127 -9.28 23.82 19.32
CA ALA A 127 -9.32 25.29 19.32
C ALA A 127 -8.73 25.91 18.04
N GLU A 128 -7.78 25.23 17.38
CA GLU A 128 -7.11 25.76 16.19
C GLU A 128 -7.97 25.56 14.93
N VAL A 129 -8.72 24.47 14.87
CA VAL A 129 -9.63 24.17 13.75
C VAL A 129 -10.86 25.07 13.78
N LEU A 130 -11.41 25.35 14.96
CA LEU A 130 -12.58 26.22 15.14
C LEU A 130 -12.26 27.74 14.95
N ARG A 131 -10.99 28.11 14.98
CA ARG A 131 -10.57 29.51 14.78
C ARG A 131 -10.50 29.90 13.29
N TYR A 132 -10.50 28.95 12.38
CA TYR A 132 -10.43 29.18 10.92
C TYR A 132 -11.80 29.13 10.22
N GLU A 133 -12.87 28.88 10.95
CA GLU A 133 -14.26 29.09 10.49
C GLU A 133 -14.82 30.39 11.08
#